data_f9894a39b74745b083c67ad04980b5cb
#
_entry.id   f9894a39b74745b083c67ad04980b5cb
#
_cell.length_a   1.000
_cell.length_b   1.000
_cell.length_c   1.000
_cell.angle_alpha   90.00
_cell.angle_beta   90.00
_cell.angle_gamma   90.00
#
_symmetry.space_group_name_H-M   'P 1'
#
loop_
_entity.id
_entity.type
_entity.pdbx_description
1 polymer ?
#
loop_
_entity_poly.entity_id
_entity_poly.type
_entity_poly.pdbx_seq_one_letter_code
_entity_poly.pdbx_strand_id
1 'polypeptide(L)'
;ITYEKTPMGAAIRSLFIPGWGQAYSGNKLSAGLWASFEASLSIAFILSYNNYDTAAKSYLNNLKLYDATDDEKEVSSYRGAAEKDWDSHVIYSKLAIALGTTAVTGWVTNSIHAWVFGPRPYTNIYQKGISGSTIPSG
;
A
#
# COMPACT_ATOMS: atom_id res chain seq x y z
N ILE A 1 10.38 -21.28 27.21
CA ILE A 1 11.34 -20.79 26.19
C ILE A 1 10.82 -19.47 25.69
N THR A 2 11.40 -18.35 26.14
CA THR A 2 11.08 -17.02 25.64
C THR A 2 11.90 -16.79 24.37
N TYR A 3 11.23 -16.78 23.22
CA TYR A 3 11.88 -16.40 21.97
C TYR A 3 12.21 -14.91 21.99
N GLU A 4 13.49 -14.57 21.86
CA GLU A 4 13.90 -13.18 21.75
C GLU A 4 13.38 -12.58 20.44
N LYS A 5 12.80 -11.38 20.54
CA LYS A 5 12.36 -10.61 19.39
C LYS A 5 13.58 -10.11 18.62
N THR A 6 13.59 -10.31 17.31
CA THR A 6 14.72 -9.92 16.43
C THR A 6 14.29 -8.88 15.38
N PRO A 7 15.22 -8.00 14.94
CA PRO A 7 14.96 -7.06 13.85
C PRO A 7 14.53 -7.77 12.55
N MET A 8 15.19 -8.90 12.23
CA MET A 8 14.82 -9.70 11.06
C MET A 8 13.41 -10.28 11.18
N GLY A 9 13.03 -10.75 12.38
CA GLY A 9 11.67 -11.21 12.65
C GLY A 9 10.62 -10.11 12.48
N ALA A 10 10.95 -8.84 12.78
CA ALA A 10 10.09 -7.70 12.54
C ALA A 10 9.97 -7.40 11.03
N ALA A 11 11.09 -7.39 10.30
CA ALA A 11 11.11 -7.15 8.86
C ALA A 11 10.28 -8.18 8.09
N ILE A 12 10.49 -9.48 8.37
CA ILE A 12 9.76 -10.57 7.71
C ILE A 12 8.25 -10.42 7.94
N ARG A 13 7.79 -10.09 9.15
CA ARG A 13 6.37 -9.88 9.44
C ARG A 13 5.80 -8.71 8.65
N SER A 14 6.56 -7.62 8.50
CA SER A 14 6.14 -6.46 7.72
C SER A 14 6.11 -6.74 6.20
N LEU A 15 6.83 -7.74 5.71
CA LEU A 15 6.71 -8.22 4.33
C LEU A 15 5.37 -8.92 4.06
N PHE A 16 4.78 -9.56 5.08
CA PHE A 16 3.47 -10.21 4.92
C PHE A 16 2.31 -9.23 5.16
N ILE A 17 2.40 -8.44 6.23
CA ILE A 17 1.36 -7.47 6.60
C ILE A 17 2.03 -6.18 7.02
N PRO A 18 1.79 -5.05 6.30
CA PRO A 18 2.31 -3.74 6.66
C PRO A 18 1.95 -3.36 8.10
N GLY A 19 2.96 -2.92 8.86
CA GLY A 19 2.79 -2.58 10.27
C GLY A 19 2.95 -3.76 11.25
N TRP A 20 2.91 -5.00 10.81
CA TRP A 20 3.02 -6.15 11.72
C TRP A 20 4.38 -6.23 12.43
N GLY A 21 5.46 -5.91 11.74
CA GLY A 21 6.79 -5.84 12.35
C GLY A 21 6.90 -4.78 13.43
N GLN A 22 6.27 -3.63 13.24
CA GLN A 22 6.21 -2.56 14.23
C GLN A 22 5.37 -2.99 15.45
N ALA A 23 4.24 -3.63 15.24
CA ALA A 23 3.43 -4.22 16.31
C ALA A 23 4.20 -5.29 17.10
N TYR A 24 4.90 -6.17 16.39
CA TYR A 24 5.80 -7.17 16.99
C TYR A 24 6.91 -6.54 17.83
N SER A 25 7.43 -5.39 17.42
CA SER A 25 8.45 -4.61 18.14
C SER A 25 7.88 -3.83 19.33
N GLY A 26 6.53 -3.80 19.49
CA GLY A 26 5.84 -3.07 20.56
C GLY A 26 5.45 -1.64 20.18
N ASN A 27 5.76 -1.17 18.97
CA ASN A 27 5.42 0.17 18.50
C ASN A 27 4.03 0.18 17.82
N LYS A 28 2.98 0.22 18.65
CA LYS A 28 1.59 0.16 18.17
C LYS A 28 1.18 1.36 17.31
N LEU A 29 1.69 2.55 17.61
CA LEU A 29 1.38 3.76 16.84
C LEU A 29 1.94 3.63 15.40
N SER A 30 3.22 3.29 15.28
CA SER A 30 3.85 3.09 13.98
C SER A 30 3.19 1.94 13.20
N ALA A 31 2.78 0.87 13.89
CA ALA A 31 2.03 -0.23 13.28
C ALA A 31 0.71 0.25 12.66
N GLY A 32 -0.07 1.03 13.40
CA GLY A 32 -1.33 1.59 12.92
C GLY A 32 -1.15 2.55 11.74
N LEU A 33 -0.14 3.42 11.80
CA LEU A 33 0.16 4.37 10.72
C LEU A 33 0.53 3.65 9.42
N TRP A 34 1.43 2.66 9.47
CA TRP A 34 1.82 1.89 8.30
C TRP A 34 0.67 1.08 7.73
N ALA A 35 -0.10 0.39 8.58
CA ALA A 35 -1.26 -0.37 8.14
C ALA A 35 -2.33 0.52 7.48
N SER A 36 -2.62 1.68 8.07
CA SER A 36 -3.60 2.63 7.51
C SER A 36 -3.13 3.23 6.19
N PHE A 37 -1.84 3.56 6.07
CA PHE A 37 -1.24 4.10 4.85
C PHE A 37 -1.37 3.09 3.70
N GLU A 38 -0.95 1.86 3.90
CA GLU A 38 -1.00 0.80 2.88
C GLU A 38 -2.44 0.41 2.53
N ALA A 39 -3.34 0.35 3.50
CA ALA A 39 -4.75 0.08 3.25
C ALA A 39 -5.37 1.19 2.37
N SER A 40 -5.07 2.46 2.67
CA SER A 40 -5.56 3.60 1.89
C SER A 40 -5.04 3.58 0.44
N LEU A 41 -3.75 3.30 0.24
CA LEU A 41 -3.17 3.17 -1.10
C LEU A 41 -3.77 2.00 -1.87
N SER A 42 -3.98 0.86 -1.23
CA SER A 42 -4.58 -0.32 -1.84
C SER A 42 -6.02 -0.06 -2.28
N ILE A 43 -6.82 0.59 -1.44
CA ILE A 43 -8.20 0.98 -1.78
C ILE A 43 -8.19 1.97 -2.97
N ALA A 44 -7.36 3.00 -2.92
CA ALA A 44 -7.24 3.98 -4.00
C ALA A 44 -6.80 3.35 -5.32
N PHE A 45 -5.85 2.39 -5.27
CA PHE A 45 -5.43 1.61 -6.44
C PHE A 45 -6.59 0.79 -7.02
N ILE A 46 -7.33 0.05 -6.19
CA ILE A 46 -8.45 -0.78 -6.65
C ILE A 46 -9.53 0.08 -7.30
N LEU A 47 -9.88 1.23 -6.70
CA LEU A 47 -10.86 2.15 -7.27
C LEU A 47 -10.40 2.73 -8.62
N SER A 48 -9.12 3.10 -8.72
CA SER A 48 -8.54 3.61 -9.96
C SER A 48 -8.50 2.55 -11.05
N TYR A 49 -8.15 1.31 -10.70
CA TYR A 49 -8.16 0.19 -11.63
C TYR A 49 -9.56 -0.16 -12.13
N ASN A 50 -10.56 -0.16 -11.24
CA ASN A 50 -11.95 -0.40 -11.63
C ASN A 50 -12.48 0.70 -12.57
N ASN A 51 -12.15 1.95 -12.32
CA ASN A 51 -12.51 3.06 -13.22
C ASN A 51 -11.80 2.97 -14.58
N TYR A 52 -10.52 2.57 -14.59
CA TYR A 52 -9.77 2.26 -15.81
C TYR A 52 -10.45 1.17 -16.64
N ASP A 53 -10.82 0.05 -16.04
CA ASP A 53 -11.48 -1.09 -16.70
C ASP A 53 -12.86 -0.70 -17.23
N THR A 54 -13.63 0.07 -16.44
CA THR A 54 -14.95 0.57 -16.84
C THR A 54 -14.85 1.52 -18.02
N ALA A 55 -13.91 2.48 -18.00
CA ALA A 55 -13.69 3.40 -19.10
C ALA A 55 -13.25 2.69 -20.38
N ALA A 56 -12.39 1.66 -20.29
CA ALA A 56 -11.99 0.85 -21.43
C ALA A 56 -13.18 0.11 -22.07
N LYS A 57 -14.03 -0.49 -21.25
CA LYS A 57 -15.23 -1.19 -21.74
C LYS A 57 -16.24 -0.26 -22.37
N SER A 58 -16.45 0.91 -21.76
CA SER A 58 -17.34 1.96 -22.30
C SER A 58 -16.85 2.50 -23.63
N TYR A 59 -15.55 2.77 -23.73
CA TYR A 59 -14.89 3.17 -24.97
C TYR A 59 -15.13 2.18 -26.11
N LEU A 60 -14.88 0.89 -25.87
CA LEU A 60 -15.09 -0.15 -26.87
C LEU A 60 -16.55 -0.31 -27.27
N ASN A 61 -17.48 -0.12 -26.33
CA ASN A 61 -18.90 -0.15 -26.63
C ASN A 61 -19.33 1.04 -27.47
N ASN A 62 -18.87 2.25 -27.16
CA ASN A 62 -19.18 3.44 -27.95
C ASN A 62 -18.58 3.38 -29.34
N LEU A 63 -17.41 2.77 -29.54
CA LEU A 63 -16.85 2.50 -30.89
C LEU A 63 -17.74 1.56 -31.69
N LYS A 64 -18.24 0.49 -31.08
CA LYS A 64 -19.17 -0.44 -31.78
C LYS A 64 -20.47 0.25 -32.21
N LEU A 65 -21.02 1.12 -31.36
CA LEU A 65 -22.23 1.87 -31.67
C LEU A 65 -21.97 2.92 -32.77
N TYR A 66 -20.80 3.58 -32.72
CA TYR A 66 -20.35 4.48 -33.78
C TYR A 66 -20.26 3.78 -35.14
N ASP A 67 -19.67 2.59 -35.20
CA ASP A 67 -19.52 1.81 -36.44
C ASP A 67 -20.86 1.24 -36.95
N ALA A 68 -21.86 1.12 -36.09
CA ALA A 68 -23.14 0.47 -36.40
C ALA A 68 -24.24 1.46 -36.82
N THR A 69 -24.04 2.79 -36.71
CA THR A 69 -25.03 3.80 -37.01
C THR A 69 -24.65 4.66 -38.23
N ASP A 70 -25.66 4.99 -39.07
CA ASP A 70 -25.56 5.92 -40.20
C ASP A 70 -26.19 7.30 -39.87
N ASP A 71 -26.77 7.48 -38.67
CA ASP A 71 -27.37 8.73 -38.24
C ASP A 71 -26.30 9.72 -37.80
N GLU A 72 -26.22 10.90 -38.45
CA GLU A 72 -25.16 11.90 -38.19
C GLU A 72 -25.16 12.39 -36.74
N LYS A 73 -26.31 12.50 -36.08
CA LYS A 73 -26.43 12.95 -34.68
C LYS A 73 -25.91 11.86 -33.73
N GLU A 74 -26.26 10.60 -34.00
CA GLU A 74 -25.78 9.45 -33.23
C GLU A 74 -24.27 9.24 -33.40
N VAL A 75 -23.76 9.35 -34.64
CA VAL A 75 -22.33 9.33 -34.95
C VAL A 75 -21.57 10.35 -34.11
N SER A 76 -22.04 11.61 -34.09
CA SER A 76 -21.40 12.67 -33.30
C SER A 76 -21.47 12.40 -31.80
N SER A 77 -22.59 11.86 -31.30
CA SER A 77 -22.79 11.52 -29.91
C SER A 77 -21.85 10.39 -29.45
N TYR A 78 -21.80 9.29 -30.19
CA TYR A 78 -20.95 8.13 -29.85
C TYR A 78 -19.48 8.47 -29.95
N ARG A 79 -19.07 9.28 -30.92
CA ARG A 79 -17.71 9.78 -31.03
C ARG A 79 -17.31 10.60 -29.82
N GLY A 80 -18.11 11.59 -29.42
CA GLY A 80 -17.83 12.40 -28.25
C GLY A 80 -17.79 11.59 -26.95
N ALA A 81 -18.65 10.57 -26.80
CA ALA A 81 -18.63 9.66 -25.68
C ALA A 81 -17.35 8.80 -25.66
N ALA A 82 -16.94 8.25 -26.83
CA ALA A 82 -15.71 7.48 -26.95
C ALA A 82 -14.45 8.32 -26.62
N GLU A 83 -14.37 9.56 -27.10
CA GLU A 83 -13.27 10.48 -26.80
C GLU A 83 -13.16 10.73 -25.28
N LYS A 84 -14.30 10.99 -24.62
CA LYS A 84 -14.34 11.18 -23.14
C LYS A 84 -13.93 9.92 -22.38
N ASP A 85 -14.38 8.75 -22.82
CA ASP A 85 -14.02 7.47 -22.19
C ASP A 85 -12.54 7.15 -22.38
N TRP A 86 -11.96 7.48 -23.52
CA TRP A 86 -10.53 7.36 -23.77
C TRP A 86 -9.70 8.25 -22.83
N ASP A 87 -10.09 9.52 -22.67
CA ASP A 87 -9.42 10.42 -21.74
C ASP A 87 -9.49 9.92 -20.31
N SER A 88 -10.64 9.42 -19.89
CA SER A 88 -10.83 8.81 -18.56
C SER A 88 -9.96 7.58 -18.38
N HIS A 89 -9.90 6.70 -19.38
CA HIS A 89 -9.05 5.52 -19.39
C HIS A 89 -7.56 5.89 -19.22
N VAL A 90 -7.08 6.89 -19.95
CA VAL A 90 -5.68 7.37 -19.85
C VAL A 90 -5.38 7.94 -18.46
N ILE A 91 -6.27 8.75 -17.89
CA ILE A 91 -6.10 9.35 -16.57
C ILE A 91 -6.05 8.25 -15.49
N TYR A 92 -7.02 7.35 -15.49
CA TYR A 92 -7.10 6.28 -14.48
C TYR A 92 -5.98 5.25 -14.61
N SER A 93 -5.46 5.00 -15.83
CA SER A 93 -4.29 4.15 -16.00
C SER A 93 -3.04 4.74 -15.36
N LYS A 94 -2.80 6.04 -15.59
CA LYS A 94 -1.68 6.76 -14.95
C LYS A 94 -1.80 6.79 -13.44
N LEU A 95 -3.01 7.03 -12.94
CA LEU A 95 -3.30 7.06 -11.50
C LEU A 95 -3.10 5.68 -10.86
N ALA A 96 -3.57 4.62 -11.50
CA ALA A 96 -3.38 3.24 -11.01
C ALA A 96 -1.89 2.86 -10.97
N ILE A 97 -1.12 3.21 -12.01
CA ILE A 97 0.33 2.95 -12.03
C ILE A 97 1.02 3.72 -10.90
N ALA A 98 0.72 5.00 -10.72
CA ALA A 98 1.31 5.82 -9.65
C ALA A 98 0.99 5.26 -8.26
N LEU A 99 -0.28 4.93 -7.99
CA LEU A 99 -0.72 4.37 -6.71
C LEU A 99 -0.14 2.98 -6.45
N GLY A 100 -0.11 2.10 -7.46
CA GLY A 100 0.49 0.77 -7.34
C GLY A 100 1.99 0.84 -7.06
N THR A 101 2.71 1.69 -7.77
CA THR A 101 4.16 1.91 -7.54
C THR A 101 4.40 2.46 -6.13
N THR A 102 3.60 3.42 -5.67
CA THR A 102 3.72 3.99 -4.32
C THR A 102 3.42 2.94 -3.26
N ALA A 103 2.41 2.11 -3.43
CA ALA A 103 2.07 1.03 -2.50
C ALA A 103 3.22 0.01 -2.39
N VAL A 104 3.76 -0.47 -3.51
CA VAL A 104 4.91 -1.41 -3.49
C VAL A 104 6.13 -0.79 -2.82
N THR A 105 6.45 0.46 -3.15
CA THR A 105 7.58 1.19 -2.54
C THR A 105 7.35 1.39 -1.04
N GLY A 106 6.16 1.79 -0.62
CA GLY A 106 5.75 1.94 0.78
C GLY A 106 5.90 0.62 1.54
N TRP A 107 5.45 -0.47 0.96
CA TRP A 107 5.54 -1.81 1.56
C TRP A 107 6.98 -2.24 1.82
N VAL A 108 7.87 -2.08 0.82
CA VAL A 108 9.30 -2.36 0.99
C VAL A 108 9.92 -1.45 2.04
N THR A 109 9.61 -0.15 2.00
CA THR A 109 10.09 0.84 2.98
C THR A 109 9.63 0.49 4.39
N ASN A 110 8.38 0.07 4.56
CA ASN A 110 7.84 -0.39 5.85
C ASN A 110 8.64 -1.60 6.40
N SER A 111 9.01 -2.55 5.55
CA SER A 111 9.80 -3.72 5.96
C SER A 111 11.21 -3.33 6.39
N ILE A 112 11.85 -2.41 5.66
CA ILE A 112 13.16 -1.84 6.02
C ILE A 112 13.05 -1.06 7.34
N HIS A 113 12.01 -0.24 7.50
CA HIS A 113 11.75 0.49 8.74
C HIS A 113 11.58 -0.46 9.94
N ALA A 114 10.84 -1.55 9.77
CA ALA A 114 10.68 -2.57 10.81
C ALA A 114 11.99 -3.25 11.17
N TRP A 115 12.91 -3.41 10.21
CA TRP A 115 14.24 -3.94 10.46
C TRP A 115 15.14 -2.94 11.20
N VAL A 116 15.19 -1.72 10.73
CA VAL A 116 16.09 -0.66 11.30
C VAL A 116 15.67 -0.27 12.71
N PHE A 117 14.36 -0.13 12.95
CA PHE A 117 13.78 0.27 14.23
C PHE A 117 13.19 -0.90 15.03
N GLY A 118 13.48 -2.13 14.60
CA GLY A 118 13.06 -3.35 15.27
C GLY A 118 13.75 -3.57 16.62
N PRO A 119 13.34 -4.58 17.37
CA PRO A 119 13.87 -4.86 18.70
C PRO A 119 15.34 -5.21 18.60
N ARG A 120 16.16 -4.55 19.43
CA ARG A 120 17.61 -4.83 19.51
C ARG A 120 17.87 -5.71 20.73
N PRO A 121 18.47 -6.90 20.57
CA PRO A 121 18.65 -7.85 21.67
C PRO A 121 19.55 -7.32 22.82
N TYR A 122 20.41 -6.33 22.53
CA TYR A 122 21.39 -5.84 23.51
C TYR A 122 20.87 -4.77 24.48
N THR A 123 19.75 -4.10 24.20
CA THR A 123 19.22 -3.05 25.10
C THR A 123 18.67 -3.64 26.40
N ASN A 124 18.17 -4.86 26.38
CA ASN A 124 17.60 -5.50 27.56
C ASN A 124 18.68 -6.04 28.52
N ILE A 125 19.88 -6.33 28.04
CA ILE A 125 20.99 -6.83 28.87
C ILE A 125 21.55 -5.73 29.73
N TYR A 126 21.70 -4.53 29.21
CA TYR A 126 22.18 -3.37 29.97
C TYR A 126 21.17 -2.89 31.03
N GLN A 127 19.89 -2.89 30.75
CA GLN A 127 18.87 -2.54 31.74
C GLN A 127 18.77 -3.58 32.88
N LYS A 128 18.94 -4.86 32.57
CA LYS A 128 18.91 -5.92 33.60
C LYS A 128 20.15 -5.90 34.50
N GLY A 129 21.32 -5.48 33.95
CA GLY A 129 22.57 -5.32 34.70
C GLY A 129 22.51 -4.15 35.69
N ILE A 130 21.87 -3.05 35.33
CA ILE A 130 21.73 -1.85 36.16
C ILE A 130 20.70 -2.06 37.30
N SER A 131 19.63 -2.82 37.02
CA SER A 131 18.58 -3.15 38.02
C SER A 131 19.01 -4.22 39.02
N GLY A 132 20.08 -4.95 38.74
CA GLY A 132 20.55 -6.05 39.61
C GLY A 132 21.65 -5.69 40.62
N SER A 133 22.20 -4.47 40.57
CA SER A 133 23.22 -4.02 41.53
C SER A 133 22.54 -3.34 42.75
N THR A 134 21.87 -4.10 43.59
CA THR A 134 21.72 -3.71 45.01
C THR A 134 23.09 -3.82 45.66
N ILE A 135 23.74 -2.67 45.87
CA ILE A 135 24.91 -2.58 46.73
C ILE A 135 24.47 -3.01 48.12
N PRO A 136 25.05 -4.05 48.73
CA PRO A 136 24.78 -4.34 50.12
C PRO A 136 25.35 -3.18 50.94
N SER A 137 24.45 -2.47 51.65
CA SER A 137 24.85 -1.54 52.68
C SER A 137 25.49 -2.33 53.83
N GLY A 138 26.80 -2.22 53.93
CA GLY A 138 27.56 -2.66 55.10
C GLY A 138 27.37 -1.70 56.27
#